data_8a8e74d9b85e3fcfaefa20109fe7ff51
#
_entry.id   8a8e74d9b85e3fcfaefa20109fe7ff51
#
_cell.length_a   1.000
_cell.length_b   1.000
_cell.length_c   1.000
_cell.angle_alpha   90.00
_cell.angle_beta   90.00
_cell.angle_gamma   90.00
#
_symmetry.space_group_name_H-M   'P 1'
#
loop_
_entity.id
_entity.type
_entity.pdbx_description
1 polymer ?
#
loop_
_entity_poly.entity_id
_entity_poly.type
_entity_poly.pdbx_seq_one_letter_code
_entity_poly.pdbx_strand_id
1 'polypeptide(L)'
;MSNSHNGERSHSDDYAKYTDQRIQDVQLRSAEIGKGTIIKRALPSRHKRLVGAWCFLDHAGPVTFPAGEGLDVGPHPHIGLQTFTWMIEGTMMHTDSLGSKQLLLPKQVNLMTA
;
A
#
# COMPACT_ATOMS: atom_id res chain seq x y z
N MET A 1 52.62 11.83 -24.33
CA MET A 1 51.70 12.85 -23.80
C MET A 1 50.31 12.19 -23.74
N SER A 2 49.91 11.75 -22.59
CA SER A 2 48.59 11.14 -22.36
C SER A 2 47.66 12.23 -21.89
N ASN A 3 46.71 12.61 -22.75
CA ASN A 3 45.56 13.43 -22.35
C ASN A 3 44.54 12.56 -21.68
N SER A 4 44.54 12.53 -20.37
CA SER A 4 43.44 12.04 -19.59
C SER A 4 42.30 13.05 -19.64
N HIS A 5 41.34 12.83 -20.51
CA HIS A 5 40.04 13.46 -20.41
C HIS A 5 39.31 12.85 -19.22
N ASN A 6 39.42 13.47 -18.08
CA ASN A 6 38.48 13.31 -17.01
C ASN A 6 37.16 13.96 -17.49
N GLY A 7 36.27 13.13 -18.00
CA GLY A 7 34.92 13.57 -18.29
C GLY A 7 34.23 13.92 -16.98
N GLU A 8 34.08 15.21 -16.72
CA GLU A 8 33.16 15.70 -15.70
C GLU A 8 31.79 15.18 -16.03
N ARG A 9 31.30 14.23 -15.25
CA ARG A 9 29.89 13.83 -15.30
C ARG A 9 29.06 15.05 -14.98
N SER A 10 28.21 15.46 -15.90
CA SER A 10 27.40 16.65 -15.72
C SER A 10 26.50 16.44 -14.49
N HIS A 11 26.31 17.49 -13.74
CA HIS A 11 25.45 17.53 -12.55
C HIS A 11 24.01 17.07 -12.86
N SER A 12 23.60 17.14 -14.13
CA SER A 12 22.32 16.68 -14.63
C SER A 12 22.16 15.17 -14.63
N ASP A 13 23.25 14.42 -14.91
CA ASP A 13 23.22 12.96 -14.96
C ASP A 13 23.11 12.36 -13.55
N ASP A 14 23.76 12.99 -12.58
CA ASP A 14 23.66 12.60 -11.17
C ASP A 14 22.28 12.92 -10.60
N TYR A 15 21.66 14.00 -11.03
CA TYR A 15 20.30 14.36 -10.60
C TYR A 15 19.24 13.42 -11.19
N ALA A 16 19.36 13.07 -12.46
CA ALA A 16 18.49 12.09 -13.13
C ALA A 16 18.60 10.71 -12.46
N LYS A 17 19.82 10.29 -12.13
CA LYS A 17 20.06 9.04 -11.41
C LYS A 17 19.46 9.03 -10.00
N TYR A 18 19.42 10.18 -9.35
CA TYR A 18 18.84 10.35 -8.01
C TYR A 18 17.32 10.41 -8.04
N THR A 19 16.72 10.95 -9.09
CA THR A 19 15.26 10.96 -9.29
C THR A 19 14.73 9.60 -9.67
N ASP A 20 15.42 8.82 -10.48
CA ASP A 20 15.06 7.45 -10.83
C ASP A 20 15.08 6.50 -9.61
N GLN A 21 15.88 6.77 -8.60
CA GLN A 21 15.91 5.99 -7.37
C GLN A 21 14.81 6.37 -6.38
N ARG A 22 14.19 7.53 -6.50
CA ARG A 22 13.15 8.03 -5.57
C ARG A 22 11.75 7.62 -5.97
N ILE A 23 11.51 7.42 -7.24
CA ILE A 23 10.22 7.01 -7.78
C ILE A 23 10.42 5.68 -8.48
N GLN A 24 9.73 4.67 -7.98
CA GLN A 24 9.73 3.35 -8.56
C GLN A 24 8.30 2.97 -8.90
N ASP A 25 8.07 2.61 -10.15
CA ASP A 25 6.81 2.04 -10.55
C ASP A 25 6.71 0.61 -10.04
N VAL A 26 5.69 0.35 -9.25
CA VAL A 26 5.38 -0.99 -8.74
C VAL A 26 4.19 -1.54 -9.49
N GLN A 27 4.38 -2.64 -10.18
CA GLN A 27 3.28 -3.32 -10.86
C GLN A 27 2.32 -3.93 -9.84
N LEU A 28 1.05 -3.55 -9.95
CA LEU A 28 0.00 -4.11 -9.14
C LEU A 28 -0.41 -5.48 -9.68
N ARG A 29 -0.65 -6.42 -8.78
CA ARG A 29 -1.24 -7.72 -9.09
C ARG A 29 -2.60 -7.85 -8.44
N SER A 30 -3.51 -8.56 -9.09
CA SER A 30 -4.78 -8.92 -8.47
C SER A 30 -4.53 -9.97 -7.39
N ALA A 31 -5.20 -9.80 -6.26
CA ALA A 31 -5.24 -10.77 -5.18
C ALA A 31 -6.65 -10.83 -4.62
N GLU A 32 -7.04 -11.96 -4.08
CA GLU A 32 -8.32 -12.14 -3.43
C GLU A 32 -8.13 -12.05 -1.92
N ILE A 33 -9.00 -11.33 -1.26
CA ILE A 33 -9.09 -11.28 0.20
C ILE A 33 -10.50 -11.65 0.65
N GLY A 34 -10.59 -12.29 1.81
CA GLY A 34 -11.87 -12.72 2.35
C GLY A 34 -12.60 -13.66 1.40
N LYS A 35 -13.88 -13.43 1.22
CA LYS A 35 -14.78 -14.26 0.39
C LYS A 35 -14.99 -13.61 -0.98
N GLY A 36 -13.99 -13.68 -1.83
CA GLY A 36 -14.10 -13.28 -3.24
C GLY A 36 -13.88 -11.79 -3.52
N THR A 37 -13.40 -11.00 -2.56
CA THR A 37 -13.07 -9.58 -2.82
C THR A 37 -11.73 -9.47 -3.51
N ILE A 38 -11.72 -8.94 -4.72
CA ILE A 38 -10.51 -8.72 -5.49
C ILE A 38 -9.93 -7.35 -5.16
N ILE A 39 -8.65 -7.35 -4.81
CA ILE A 39 -7.85 -6.14 -4.55
C ILE A 39 -6.69 -6.05 -5.52
N LYS A 40 -6.05 -4.89 -5.54
CA LYS A 40 -4.78 -4.66 -6.23
C LYS A 40 -3.67 -4.56 -5.20
N ARG A 41 -2.74 -5.50 -5.24
CA ARG A 41 -1.62 -5.59 -4.31
C ARG A 41 -0.33 -5.07 -4.93
N ALA A 42 0.27 -4.09 -4.28
CA ALA A 42 1.58 -3.55 -4.62
C ALA A 42 2.69 -4.26 -3.85
N LEU A 43 2.49 -4.49 -2.56
CA LEU A 43 3.45 -5.14 -1.67
C LEU A 43 2.79 -6.33 -0.94
N PRO A 44 3.53 -7.42 -0.70
CA PRO A 44 4.83 -7.73 -1.28
C PRO A 44 4.70 -8.16 -2.74
N SER A 45 5.75 -7.90 -3.53
CA SER A 45 5.88 -8.42 -4.87
C SER A 45 7.22 -9.16 -5.02
N ARG A 46 7.38 -9.90 -6.14
CA ARG A 46 8.65 -10.56 -6.45
C ARG A 46 9.83 -9.58 -6.49
N HIS A 47 9.57 -8.37 -6.96
CA HIS A 47 10.60 -7.36 -7.18
C HIS A 47 10.72 -6.36 -6.05
N LYS A 48 9.67 -6.20 -5.23
CA LYS A 48 9.66 -5.26 -4.11
C LYS A 48 8.93 -5.88 -2.92
N ARG A 49 9.67 -6.17 -1.87
CA ARG A 49 9.10 -6.80 -0.67
C ARG A 49 8.67 -5.79 0.38
N LEU A 50 9.44 -4.72 0.52
CA LEU A 50 9.26 -3.71 1.56
C LEU A 50 9.45 -2.31 0.98
N VAL A 51 8.75 -1.36 1.56
CA VAL A 51 9.05 0.07 1.43
C VAL A 51 9.15 0.63 2.85
N GLY A 52 10.36 0.84 3.32
CA GLY A 52 10.59 1.16 4.73
C GLY A 52 10.02 0.07 5.65
N ALA A 53 9.16 0.45 6.56
CA ALA A 53 8.47 -0.45 7.48
C ALA A 53 7.20 -1.10 6.87
N TRP A 54 6.81 -0.72 5.67
CA TRP A 54 5.62 -1.23 5.00
C TRP A 54 5.91 -2.55 4.30
N CYS A 55 5.25 -3.62 4.71
CA CYS A 55 5.38 -4.95 4.11
C CYS A 55 4.13 -5.37 3.32
N PHE A 56 3.01 -4.69 3.51
CA PHE A 56 1.80 -4.86 2.72
C PHE A 56 1.31 -3.50 2.23
N LEU A 57 0.86 -3.45 0.99
CA LEU A 57 0.16 -2.31 0.42
C LEU A 57 -0.87 -2.82 -0.58
N ASP A 58 -2.12 -2.66 -0.22
CA ASP A 58 -3.26 -3.09 -1.00
C ASP A 58 -4.17 -1.91 -1.32
N HIS A 59 -4.75 -1.92 -2.49
CA HIS A 59 -5.82 -1.01 -2.91
C HIS A 59 -7.09 -1.82 -3.16
N ALA A 60 -8.12 -1.55 -2.38
CA ALA A 60 -9.44 -2.15 -2.53
C ALA A 60 -10.40 -1.15 -3.14
N GLY A 61 -11.13 -1.57 -4.16
CA GLY A 61 -12.14 -0.73 -4.79
C GLY A 61 -11.69 -0.09 -6.12
N PRO A 62 -12.53 0.82 -6.69
CA PRO A 62 -13.86 1.13 -6.16
C PRO A 62 -14.81 -0.08 -6.20
N VAL A 63 -15.61 -0.25 -5.18
CA VAL A 63 -16.63 -1.30 -5.09
C VAL A 63 -17.83 -0.79 -4.31
N THR A 64 -19.03 -1.15 -4.78
CA THR A 64 -20.28 -0.85 -4.08
C THR A 64 -20.88 -2.15 -3.60
N PHE A 65 -21.16 -2.22 -2.30
CA PHE A 65 -21.86 -3.36 -1.70
C PHE A 65 -23.34 -3.06 -1.58
N PRO A 66 -24.22 -4.05 -1.81
CA PRO A 66 -25.64 -3.95 -1.47
C PRO A 66 -25.85 -3.67 0.02
N ALA A 67 -27.00 -3.14 0.38
CA ALA A 67 -27.33 -2.89 1.77
C ALA A 67 -27.24 -4.18 2.61
N GLY A 68 -26.54 -4.09 3.74
CA GLY A 68 -26.29 -5.23 4.62
C GLY A 68 -25.12 -6.12 4.24
N GLU A 69 -24.48 -5.85 3.12
CA GLU A 69 -23.25 -6.52 2.69
C GLU A 69 -22.03 -5.63 2.88
N GLY A 70 -20.85 -6.23 2.85
CA GLY A 70 -19.59 -5.52 3.02
C GLY A 70 -18.40 -6.43 2.75
N LEU A 71 -17.23 -5.91 3.02
CA LEU A 71 -16.00 -6.69 2.96
C LEU A 71 -15.98 -7.68 4.14
N ASP A 72 -16.09 -8.97 3.84
CA ASP A 72 -16.01 -10.04 4.83
C ASP A 72 -14.64 -10.73 4.75
N VAL A 73 -13.80 -10.43 5.72
CA VAL A 73 -12.48 -11.05 5.88
C VAL A 73 -12.47 -11.83 7.19
N GLY A 74 -12.35 -13.13 7.09
CA GLY A 74 -12.31 -14.01 8.26
C GLY A 74 -11.10 -13.74 9.16
N PRO A 75 -11.11 -14.30 10.38
CA PRO A 75 -9.98 -14.20 11.29
C PRO A 75 -8.68 -14.67 10.63
N HIS A 76 -7.63 -13.89 10.77
CA HIS A 76 -6.32 -14.18 10.22
C HIS A 76 -5.22 -13.60 11.11
N PRO A 77 -4.00 -14.17 11.12
CA PRO A 77 -2.93 -13.68 11.96
C PRO A 77 -2.39 -12.35 11.46
N HIS A 78 -2.12 -11.43 12.36
CA HIS A 78 -1.46 -10.15 12.09
C HIS A 78 0.01 -10.11 12.51
N ILE A 79 0.42 -10.96 13.43
CA ILE A 79 1.82 -11.14 13.87
C ILE A 79 2.47 -9.82 14.34
N GLY A 80 1.76 -9.05 15.19
CA GLY A 80 2.24 -7.78 15.71
C GLY A 80 2.32 -6.63 14.69
N LEU A 81 1.70 -6.78 13.54
CA LEU A 81 1.65 -5.72 12.54
C LEU A 81 0.62 -4.65 12.90
N GLN A 82 0.91 -3.43 12.51
CA GLN A 82 -0.08 -2.36 12.50
C GLN A 82 -0.76 -2.31 11.13
N THR A 83 -2.07 -2.18 11.15
CA THR A 83 -2.88 -1.99 9.94
C THR A 83 -3.26 -0.53 9.81
N PHE A 84 -2.84 0.07 8.72
CA PHE A 84 -3.15 1.44 8.37
C PHE A 84 -4.17 1.42 7.24
N THR A 85 -5.33 2.02 7.48
CA THR A 85 -6.37 2.14 6.46
C THR A 85 -6.60 3.61 6.15
N TRP A 86 -6.50 3.97 4.88
CA TRP A 86 -6.81 5.29 4.39
C TRP A 86 -7.97 5.22 3.40
N MET A 87 -9.08 5.87 3.76
CA MET A 87 -10.25 5.95 2.90
C MET A 87 -10.06 7.04 1.86
N ILE A 88 -10.10 6.65 0.59
CA ILE A 88 -10.04 7.59 -0.55
C ILE A 88 -11.44 8.10 -0.84
N GLU A 89 -12.41 7.18 -0.95
CA GLU A 89 -13.80 7.45 -1.27
C GLU A 89 -14.71 6.46 -0.54
N GLY A 90 -15.96 6.83 -0.33
CA GLY A 90 -16.93 5.97 0.35
C GLY A 90 -16.76 5.95 1.86
N THR A 91 -17.41 5.01 2.50
CA THR A 91 -17.39 4.83 3.96
C THR A 91 -17.21 3.37 4.32
N MET A 92 -16.61 3.11 5.46
CA MET A 92 -16.46 1.76 6.00
C MET A 92 -16.71 1.78 7.51
N MET A 93 -17.46 0.81 8.01
CA MET A 93 -17.60 0.60 9.45
C MET A 93 -16.51 -0.37 9.92
N HIS A 94 -15.62 0.10 10.76
CA HIS A 94 -14.66 -0.75 11.46
C HIS A 94 -15.26 -1.24 12.78
N THR A 95 -15.17 -2.51 13.03
CA THR A 95 -15.51 -3.14 14.32
C THR A 95 -14.41 -4.12 14.70
N ASP A 96 -14.02 -4.14 15.96
CA ASP A 96 -13.00 -5.06 16.46
C ASP A 96 -13.43 -5.80 17.74
N SER A 97 -12.59 -6.74 18.19
CA SER A 97 -12.85 -7.55 19.38
C SER A 97 -12.77 -6.77 20.69
N LEU A 98 -12.20 -5.57 20.68
CA LEU A 98 -12.15 -4.68 21.85
C LEU A 98 -13.44 -3.88 22.02
N GLY A 99 -14.39 -4.04 21.11
CA GLY A 99 -15.67 -3.33 21.12
C GLY A 99 -15.62 -1.96 20.43
N SER A 100 -14.54 -1.64 19.76
CA SER A 100 -14.48 -0.42 18.95
C SER A 100 -15.47 -0.51 17.80
N LYS A 101 -16.18 0.58 17.57
CA LYS A 101 -17.07 0.73 16.41
C LYS A 101 -16.87 2.12 15.84
N GLN A 102 -16.24 2.20 14.70
CA GLN A 102 -15.82 3.45 14.10
C GLN A 102 -16.21 3.52 12.64
N LEU A 103 -16.96 4.56 12.28
CA LEU A 103 -17.20 4.88 10.87
C LEU A 103 -15.99 5.59 10.30
N LEU A 104 -15.39 5.01 9.27
CA LEU A 104 -14.27 5.58 8.54
C LEU A 104 -14.81 6.40 7.37
N LEU A 105 -14.37 7.63 7.26
CA LEU A 105 -14.75 8.58 6.22
C LEU A 105 -13.54 8.92 5.33
N PRO A 106 -13.76 9.44 4.12
CA PRO A 106 -12.69 9.92 3.27
C PRO A 106 -11.78 10.93 3.99
N LYS A 107 -10.49 10.88 3.69
CA LYS A 107 -9.43 11.69 4.31
C LYS A 107 -9.16 11.38 5.79
N GLN A 108 -9.76 10.34 6.31
CA GLN A 108 -9.46 9.82 7.64
C GLN A 108 -8.56 8.60 7.55
N VAL A 109 -7.82 8.38 8.63
CA VAL A 109 -6.95 7.23 8.81
C VAL A 109 -7.44 6.42 10.00
N ASN A 110 -7.50 5.12 9.83
CA ASN A 110 -7.64 4.16 10.91
C ASN A 110 -6.32 3.42 11.11
N LEU A 111 -5.81 3.43 12.33
CA LEU A 111 -4.62 2.69 12.70
C LEU A 111 -5.00 1.67 13.78
N MET A 112 -4.77 0.41 13.47
CA MET A 112 -5.03 -0.70 14.37
C MET A 112 -3.73 -1.45 14.64
N THR A 113 -3.40 -1.65 15.90
CA THR A 113 -2.28 -2.50 16.32
C THR A 113 -2.83 -3.85 16.75
N ALA A 114 -2.32 -4.90 16.14
CA ALA A 114 -2.71 -6.27 16.45
C ALA A 114 -1.70 -6.96 17.39
#